data_f19283cc5b466ac420aeb889ea5c6521
#
_entry.id   f19283cc5b466ac420aeb889ea5c6521
#
_cell.length_a   1.000
_cell.length_b   1.000
_cell.length_c   1.000
_cell.angle_alpha   90.00
_cell.angle_beta   90.00
_cell.angle_gamma   90.00
#
_symmetry.space_group_name_H-M   'P 1'
#
loop_
_entity.id
_entity.type
_entity.pdbx_description
1 polymer ?
#
loop_
_entity_poly.entity_id
_entity_poly.type
_entity_poly.pdbx_seq_one_letter_code
_entity_poly.pdbx_strand_id
1 'polypeptide(L)'
;LQFCRQTAIAAILLQVGFLSSPEDRALLQSRRRDFAIGIAEGLTTWSQANDPQQPTTENYPSINININGQNYLEQGLLINGNAYIPIDLVDRLRIDISKLTNLRRITYRQIVYIKAIELRESHISIDWDSASRTVRLRSISTVCPGQIEQLISNGNTSEIQLQSFLKINNESAITQFPDLPKLYREEATIEGINHDIAFCQMCLETGFLRFGTDIKPQQNNFAGLGAVGGGAEGASFPSARIGVRAHIQHLKAYASLEPLVQPEVDPRFRFVTRGVAQSVNQLSGRWSADLDYGIKITAIIRRLYESANLL
;
A
#
# COMPACT_ATOMS: atom_id res chain seq x y z
N LEU A 1 23.76 12.14 10.05
CA LEU A 1 23.84 12.49 8.66
C LEU A 1 24.05 13.97 8.42
N GLN A 2 23.90 14.80 9.45
CA GLN A 2 24.27 16.22 9.41
C GLN A 2 25.77 16.38 9.14
N PHE A 3 26.59 15.51 9.71
CA PHE A 3 28.05 15.48 9.48
C PHE A 3 28.40 15.36 7.99
N CYS A 4 27.79 14.42 7.25
CA CYS A 4 28.08 14.24 5.82
C CYS A 4 27.63 15.43 4.95
N ARG A 5 26.68 16.25 5.43
CA ARG A 5 26.19 17.45 4.74
C ARG A 5 27.04 18.68 4.97
N GLN A 6 27.82 18.72 6.05
CA GLN A 6 28.60 19.89 6.47
C GLN A 6 30.08 19.82 6.11
N THR A 7 30.54 18.70 5.53
CA THR A 7 31.92 18.55 5.10
C THR A 7 32.13 19.06 3.68
N ALA A 8 33.20 19.80 3.47
CA ALA A 8 33.62 20.29 2.15
C ALA A 8 34.27 19.19 1.28
N ILE A 9 34.48 18.02 1.82
CA ILE A 9 35.05 16.82 1.18
C ILE A 9 34.02 15.70 1.18
N ALA A 10 34.18 14.75 0.28
CA ALA A 10 33.33 13.56 0.24
C ALA A 10 33.40 12.81 1.58
N ALA A 11 32.24 12.57 2.22
CA ALA A 11 32.15 11.93 3.51
C ALA A 11 31.12 10.78 3.47
N ILE A 12 31.47 9.65 4.08
CA ILE A 12 30.64 8.46 4.18
C ILE A 12 30.50 8.09 5.65
N LEU A 13 29.29 7.80 6.07
CA LEU A 13 29.01 7.21 7.37
C LEU A 13 28.57 5.75 7.17
N LEU A 14 29.37 4.83 7.69
CA LEU A 14 29.08 3.40 7.65
C LEU A 14 28.55 2.93 9.02
N GLN A 15 27.30 2.47 9.04
CA GLN A 15 26.73 1.83 10.20
C GLN A 15 26.70 0.31 9.97
N VAL A 16 27.59 -0.41 10.62
CA VAL A 16 27.81 -1.85 10.40
C VAL A 16 27.06 -2.76 11.38
N GLY A 17 26.36 -2.19 12.34
CA GLY A 17 25.56 -2.91 13.33
C GLY A 17 25.32 -2.11 14.60
N PHE A 18 24.56 -2.69 15.52
CA PHE A 18 24.23 -2.10 16.81
C PHE A 18 24.96 -2.81 17.95
N LEU A 19 25.69 -2.08 18.78
CA LEU A 19 26.38 -2.65 19.95
C LEU A 19 25.42 -3.22 21.00
N SER A 20 24.17 -2.78 21.00
CA SER A 20 23.10 -3.31 21.86
C SER A 20 22.57 -4.67 21.38
N SER A 21 22.75 -5.05 20.11
CA SER A 21 22.37 -6.35 19.56
C SER A 21 23.45 -7.40 19.84
N PRO A 22 23.15 -8.48 20.57
CA PRO A 22 24.09 -9.58 20.75
C PRO A 22 24.47 -10.27 19.43
N GLU A 23 23.53 -10.38 18.52
CA GLU A 23 23.72 -11.00 17.18
C GLU A 23 24.67 -10.18 16.32
N ASP A 24 24.48 -8.85 16.26
CA ASP A 24 25.39 -7.96 15.53
C ASP A 24 26.80 -8.00 16.10
N ARG A 25 26.94 -8.02 17.42
CA ARG A 25 28.26 -8.15 18.08
C ARG A 25 28.94 -9.45 17.73
N ALA A 26 28.22 -10.57 17.77
CA ALA A 26 28.77 -11.89 17.43
C ALA A 26 29.19 -11.93 15.95
N LEU A 27 28.39 -11.37 15.06
CA LEU A 27 28.68 -11.29 13.63
C LEU A 27 29.90 -10.42 13.37
N LEU A 28 29.99 -9.23 13.97
CA LEU A 28 31.13 -8.32 13.83
C LEU A 28 32.43 -8.92 14.38
N GLN A 29 32.36 -9.76 15.42
CA GLN A 29 33.51 -10.44 15.97
C GLN A 29 33.97 -11.61 15.11
N SER A 30 33.05 -12.44 14.62
CA SER A 30 33.36 -13.67 13.89
C SER A 30 33.71 -13.42 12.43
N ARG A 31 33.20 -12.35 11.80
CA ARG A 31 33.34 -12.07 10.36
C ARG A 31 34.04 -10.73 10.08
N ARG A 32 34.94 -10.27 10.93
CA ARG A 32 35.68 -9.00 10.77
C ARG A 32 36.33 -8.83 9.39
N ARG A 33 36.91 -9.91 8.87
CA ARG A 33 37.60 -9.90 7.57
C ARG A 33 36.62 -9.65 6.44
N ASP A 34 35.45 -10.28 6.49
CA ASP A 34 34.44 -10.14 5.44
C ASP A 34 33.86 -8.71 5.42
N PHE A 35 33.62 -8.14 6.62
CA PHE A 35 33.22 -6.73 6.72
C PHE A 35 34.29 -5.79 6.18
N ALA A 36 35.56 -6.01 6.50
CA ALA A 36 36.66 -5.19 6.01
C ALA A 36 36.81 -5.27 4.46
N ILE A 37 36.65 -6.47 3.89
CA ILE A 37 36.69 -6.68 2.44
C ILE A 37 35.51 -5.96 1.79
N GLY A 38 34.28 -6.18 2.26
CA GLY A 38 33.09 -5.53 1.70
C GLY A 38 33.12 -4.01 1.78
N ILE A 39 33.64 -3.45 2.89
CA ILE A 39 33.86 -2.00 3.02
C ILE A 39 34.91 -1.52 2.02
N ALA A 40 36.06 -2.21 1.89
CA ALA A 40 37.10 -1.84 0.97
C ALA A 40 36.65 -1.90 -0.50
N GLU A 41 35.94 -2.95 -0.89
CA GLU A 41 35.36 -3.11 -2.22
C GLU A 41 34.32 -2.03 -2.51
N GLY A 42 33.43 -1.75 -1.55
CA GLY A 42 32.42 -0.69 -1.64
C GLY A 42 33.06 0.70 -1.81
N LEU A 43 34.10 1.01 -1.03
CA LEU A 43 34.84 2.27 -1.13
C LEU A 43 35.61 2.38 -2.45
N THR A 44 36.19 1.29 -2.92
CA THR A 44 36.91 1.25 -4.23
C THR A 44 35.92 1.51 -5.37
N THR A 45 34.78 0.81 -5.36
CA THR A 45 33.74 1.00 -6.37
C THR A 45 33.16 2.43 -6.33
N TRP A 46 32.95 2.94 -5.13
CA TRP A 46 32.48 4.32 -4.97
C TRP A 46 33.52 5.35 -5.43
N SER A 47 34.80 5.16 -5.12
CA SER A 47 35.89 6.02 -5.55
C SER A 47 36.04 6.04 -7.09
N GLN A 48 35.93 4.88 -7.71
CA GLN A 48 35.98 4.76 -9.19
C GLN A 48 34.75 5.42 -9.84
N ALA A 49 33.59 5.31 -9.23
CA ALA A 49 32.36 5.94 -9.71
C ALA A 49 32.35 7.46 -9.54
N ASN A 50 33.18 8.00 -8.64
CA ASN A 50 33.27 9.42 -8.32
C ASN A 50 34.62 10.04 -8.67
N ASP A 51 35.35 9.45 -9.64
CA ASP A 51 36.61 10.03 -10.15
C ASP A 51 36.29 11.41 -10.77
N PRO A 52 36.90 12.51 -10.25
CA PRO A 52 36.63 13.84 -10.77
C PRO A 52 37.20 14.07 -12.18
N GLN A 53 37.85 13.09 -12.78
CA GLN A 53 38.45 13.21 -14.10
C GLN A 53 37.52 12.86 -15.28
N GLN A 54 36.26 12.50 -15.04
CA GLN A 54 35.24 12.51 -16.10
C GLN A 54 34.33 13.75 -15.96
N PRO A 55 34.67 14.89 -16.56
CA PRO A 55 33.71 15.96 -16.74
C PRO A 55 32.72 15.48 -17.80
N THR A 56 31.55 15.03 -17.36
CA THR A 56 30.42 14.88 -18.27
C THR A 56 29.99 16.28 -18.68
N THR A 57 30.50 16.76 -19.81
CA THR A 57 30.06 17.98 -20.52
C THR A 57 28.62 17.81 -21.09
N GLU A 58 28.04 16.66 -20.91
CA GLU A 58 26.68 16.39 -21.37
C GLU A 58 25.67 16.96 -20.38
N ASN A 59 24.93 17.96 -20.85
CA ASN A 59 23.82 18.51 -20.09
C ASN A 59 22.54 17.76 -20.48
N TYR A 60 22.13 16.79 -19.67
CA TYR A 60 20.93 16.02 -19.93
C TYR A 60 19.67 16.84 -19.60
N PRO A 61 18.66 16.86 -20.50
CA PRO A 61 17.40 17.51 -20.21
C PRO A 61 16.69 16.87 -19.02
N SER A 62 16.20 17.71 -18.10
CA SER A 62 15.41 17.24 -16.97
C SER A 62 13.97 16.86 -17.38
N ILE A 63 13.40 15.91 -16.67
CA ILE A 63 12.03 15.44 -16.81
C ILE A 63 11.33 15.37 -15.46
N ASN A 64 10.02 15.49 -15.47
CA ASN A 64 9.20 15.30 -14.28
C ASN A 64 8.97 13.81 -14.01
N ILE A 65 8.76 13.47 -12.75
CA ILE A 65 8.50 12.10 -12.30
C ILE A 65 7.15 12.08 -11.59
N ASN A 66 6.27 11.16 -11.99
CA ASN A 66 5.02 10.88 -11.32
C ASN A 66 5.00 9.42 -10.85
N ILE A 67 4.76 9.20 -9.56
CA ILE A 67 4.71 7.88 -8.95
C ILE A 67 3.32 7.64 -8.40
N ASN A 68 2.63 6.63 -8.91
CA ASN A 68 1.29 6.25 -8.46
C ASN A 68 0.30 7.43 -8.41
N GLY A 69 0.39 8.34 -9.40
CA GLY A 69 -0.46 9.52 -9.51
C GLY A 69 0.05 10.76 -8.76
N GLN A 70 1.11 10.66 -7.97
CA GLN A 70 1.71 11.80 -7.24
C GLN A 70 2.97 12.30 -7.94
N ASN A 71 3.11 13.62 -8.09
CA ASN A 71 4.33 14.22 -8.63
C ASN A 71 5.45 14.17 -7.60
N TYR A 72 6.62 13.76 -8.07
CA TYR A 72 7.84 13.72 -7.28
C TYR A 72 8.59 15.05 -7.37
N LEU A 73 9.21 15.48 -6.27
CA LEU A 73 9.87 16.79 -6.21
C LEU A 73 11.20 16.83 -6.98
N GLU A 74 11.91 15.69 -7.02
CA GLU A 74 13.16 15.59 -7.75
C GLU A 74 12.90 15.26 -9.23
N GLN A 75 13.83 15.67 -10.08
CA GLN A 75 13.72 15.51 -11.52
C GLN A 75 14.50 14.28 -11.98
N GLY A 76 13.96 13.60 -12.97
CA GLY A 76 14.68 12.61 -13.76
C GLY A 76 15.47 13.25 -14.90
N LEU A 77 16.13 12.41 -15.70
CA LEU A 77 16.90 12.81 -16.87
C LEU A 77 16.38 12.11 -18.13
N LEU A 78 16.44 12.82 -19.25
CA LEU A 78 16.17 12.24 -20.56
C LEU A 78 17.51 12.02 -21.29
N ILE A 79 17.90 10.77 -21.52
CA ILE A 79 19.16 10.40 -22.15
C ILE A 79 18.88 9.50 -23.35
N ASN A 80 19.23 9.94 -24.55
CA ASN A 80 19.00 9.18 -25.78
C ASN A 80 17.55 8.66 -25.91
N GLY A 81 16.57 9.51 -25.58
CA GLY A 81 15.15 9.18 -25.65
C GLY A 81 14.64 8.26 -24.53
N ASN A 82 15.47 7.94 -23.54
CA ASN A 82 15.08 7.12 -22.39
C ASN A 82 15.00 7.97 -21.12
N ALA A 83 13.98 7.71 -20.31
CA ALA A 83 13.84 8.31 -18.99
C ALA A 83 14.75 7.60 -17.98
N TYR A 84 15.48 8.37 -17.21
CA TYR A 84 16.28 7.93 -16.08
C TYR A 84 15.76 8.60 -14.81
N ILE A 85 15.63 7.84 -13.74
CA ILE A 85 15.09 8.30 -12.45
C ILE A 85 16.12 8.10 -11.35
N PRO A 86 16.11 8.94 -10.29
CA PRO A 86 16.97 8.74 -9.12
C PRO A 86 16.78 7.36 -8.50
N ILE A 87 17.88 6.71 -8.10
CA ILE A 87 17.86 5.33 -7.60
C ILE A 87 17.10 5.18 -6.28
N ASP A 88 17.05 6.23 -5.47
CA ASP A 88 16.31 6.22 -4.20
C ASP A 88 14.78 6.02 -4.38
N LEU A 89 14.27 6.21 -5.60
CA LEU A 89 12.87 5.93 -5.93
C LEU A 89 12.52 4.44 -5.90
N VAL A 90 13.50 3.54 -6.01
CA VAL A 90 13.23 2.09 -5.93
C VAL A 90 12.68 1.68 -4.57
N ASP A 91 13.14 2.32 -3.50
CA ASP A 91 12.66 2.07 -2.14
C ASP A 91 11.19 2.50 -1.99
N ARG A 92 10.82 3.62 -2.61
CA ARG A 92 9.42 4.11 -2.64
C ARG A 92 8.50 3.22 -3.47
N LEU A 93 9.05 2.62 -4.52
CA LEU A 93 8.35 1.66 -5.38
C LEU A 93 8.35 0.24 -4.79
N ARG A 94 9.04 0.03 -3.64
CA ARG A 94 9.22 -1.27 -2.98
C ARG A 94 9.87 -2.31 -3.90
N ILE A 95 10.82 -1.87 -4.71
CA ILE A 95 11.55 -2.73 -5.64
C ILE A 95 12.81 -3.26 -4.96
N ASP A 96 12.97 -4.56 -4.96
CA ASP A 96 14.23 -5.21 -4.56
C ASP A 96 15.21 -5.21 -5.74
N ILE A 97 16.07 -4.17 -5.79
CA ILE A 97 17.07 -4.02 -6.86
C ILE A 97 18.16 -5.10 -6.88
N SER A 98 18.29 -5.87 -5.78
CA SER A 98 19.28 -6.97 -5.74
C SER A 98 18.93 -8.10 -6.71
N LYS A 99 17.66 -8.19 -7.10
CA LYS A 99 17.14 -9.16 -8.08
C LYS A 99 17.25 -8.70 -9.54
N LEU A 100 17.62 -7.42 -9.76
CA LEU A 100 17.74 -6.85 -11.11
C LEU A 100 19.18 -6.90 -11.59
N THR A 101 19.53 -7.95 -12.34
CA THR A 101 20.87 -8.19 -12.83
C THR A 101 21.34 -7.25 -13.94
N ASN A 102 20.42 -6.60 -14.66
CA ASN A 102 20.71 -5.81 -15.87
C ASN A 102 20.34 -4.32 -15.73
N LEU A 103 20.28 -3.79 -14.50
CA LEU A 103 19.88 -2.40 -14.27
C LEU A 103 20.98 -1.43 -14.68
N ARG A 104 20.76 -0.62 -15.73
CA ARG A 104 21.70 0.42 -16.17
C ARG A 104 21.70 1.59 -15.21
N ARG A 105 22.87 1.88 -14.66
CA ARG A 105 23.11 2.99 -13.74
C ARG A 105 24.00 4.03 -14.39
N ILE A 106 23.70 5.27 -14.14
CA ILE A 106 24.56 6.40 -14.50
C ILE A 106 24.70 7.32 -13.30
N THR A 107 25.84 7.95 -13.14
CA THR A 107 26.03 9.00 -12.13
C THR A 107 26.06 10.36 -12.83
N TYR A 108 25.18 11.25 -12.43
CA TYR A 108 25.13 12.62 -12.93
C TYR A 108 24.92 13.58 -11.77
N ARG A 109 25.82 14.57 -11.66
CA ARG A 109 25.81 15.55 -10.55
C ARG A 109 25.70 14.89 -9.17
N GLN A 110 26.46 13.84 -8.94
CA GLN A 110 26.54 13.06 -7.69
C GLN A 110 25.26 12.29 -7.33
N ILE A 111 24.29 12.20 -8.21
CA ILE A 111 23.08 11.39 -8.04
C ILE A 111 23.19 10.18 -8.98
N VAL A 112 22.89 9.00 -8.44
CA VAL A 112 22.82 7.78 -9.26
C VAL A 112 21.42 7.69 -9.84
N TYR A 113 21.34 7.58 -11.16
CA TYR A 113 20.11 7.40 -11.90
C TYR A 113 20.06 6.00 -12.50
N ILE A 114 18.87 5.45 -12.59
CA ILE A 114 18.58 4.17 -13.22
C ILE A 114 17.65 4.36 -14.40
N LYS A 115 17.81 3.52 -15.42
CA LYS A 115 16.96 3.55 -16.61
C LYS A 115 15.56 3.05 -16.24
N ALA A 116 14.56 3.94 -16.32
CA ALA A 116 13.21 3.66 -15.85
C ALA A 116 12.56 2.43 -16.51
N ILE A 117 12.76 2.26 -17.84
CA ILE A 117 12.14 1.14 -18.58
C ILE A 117 12.56 -0.24 -18.08
N GLU A 118 13.72 -0.36 -17.45
CA GLU A 118 14.25 -1.62 -16.92
C GLU A 118 13.53 -2.06 -15.64
N LEU A 119 12.77 -1.17 -15.01
CA LEU A 119 11.91 -1.50 -13.85
C LEU A 119 10.62 -2.26 -14.23
N ARG A 120 10.31 -2.41 -15.52
CA ARG A 120 9.14 -3.20 -15.96
C ARG A 120 9.19 -4.65 -15.47
N GLU A 121 10.39 -5.24 -15.37
CA GLU A 121 10.57 -6.59 -14.86
C GLU A 121 10.19 -6.73 -13.37
N SER A 122 10.10 -5.59 -12.65
CA SER A 122 9.68 -5.53 -11.23
C SER A 122 8.21 -5.13 -11.05
N HIS A 123 7.36 -5.46 -12.02
CA HIS A 123 5.94 -5.12 -11.98
C HIS A 123 5.66 -3.62 -11.86
N ILE A 124 6.46 -2.80 -12.55
CA ILE A 124 6.24 -1.36 -12.70
C ILE A 124 5.73 -1.07 -14.10
N SER A 125 4.54 -0.49 -14.20
CA SER A 125 4.08 0.11 -15.45
C SER A 125 4.78 1.44 -15.64
N ILE A 126 5.31 1.66 -16.85
CA ILE A 126 6.02 2.87 -17.19
C ILE A 126 5.38 3.48 -18.43
N ASP A 127 4.94 4.71 -18.29
CA ASP A 127 4.33 5.51 -19.33
C ASP A 127 5.06 6.86 -19.48
N TRP A 128 5.00 7.45 -20.67
CA TRP A 128 5.62 8.73 -20.98
C TRP A 128 4.59 9.74 -21.48
N ASP A 129 4.45 10.84 -20.76
CA ASP A 129 3.67 11.98 -21.21
C ASP A 129 4.59 13.01 -21.85
N SER A 130 4.50 13.12 -23.18
CA SER A 130 5.35 14.04 -23.95
C SER A 130 4.96 15.51 -23.74
N ALA A 131 3.69 15.81 -23.46
CA ALA A 131 3.20 17.18 -23.29
C ALA A 131 3.74 17.79 -21.98
N SER A 132 3.71 17.05 -20.89
CA SER A 132 4.23 17.48 -19.59
C SER A 132 5.68 17.05 -19.35
N ARG A 133 6.31 16.32 -20.27
CA ARG A 133 7.64 15.70 -20.13
C ARG A 133 7.75 14.92 -18.82
N THR A 134 6.76 14.08 -18.55
CA THR A 134 6.66 13.34 -17.29
C THR A 134 6.78 11.84 -17.54
N VAL A 135 7.69 11.17 -16.82
CA VAL A 135 7.66 9.72 -16.71
C VAL A 135 6.69 9.33 -15.59
N ARG A 136 5.71 8.51 -15.92
CA ARG A 136 4.73 7.98 -14.97
C ARG A 136 5.10 6.55 -14.62
N LEU A 137 5.33 6.32 -13.34
CA LEU A 137 5.65 5.02 -12.76
C LEU A 137 4.47 4.58 -11.91
N ARG A 138 3.96 3.39 -12.18
CA ARG A 138 2.88 2.79 -11.38
C ARG A 138 3.33 1.41 -10.93
N SER A 139 3.29 1.17 -9.63
CA SER A 139 3.45 -0.19 -9.10
C SER A 139 2.26 -1.01 -9.59
N ILE A 140 2.53 -1.98 -10.43
CA ILE A 140 1.56 -3.04 -10.70
C ILE A 140 1.69 -3.97 -9.51
N SER A 141 0.92 -3.73 -8.45
CA SER A 141 0.70 -4.76 -7.45
C SER A 141 -0.01 -5.89 -8.18
N THR A 142 0.75 -6.89 -8.61
CA THR A 142 0.16 -8.19 -8.91
C THR A 142 -0.33 -8.73 -7.59
N VAL A 143 -1.55 -8.37 -7.26
CA VAL A 143 -2.26 -9.01 -6.16
C VAL A 143 -2.45 -10.44 -6.62
N CYS A 144 -1.66 -11.36 -6.06
CA CYS A 144 -1.88 -12.78 -6.33
C CYS A 144 -3.35 -13.09 -6.03
N PRO A 145 -4.08 -13.73 -6.95
CA PRO A 145 -5.51 -14.00 -6.75
C PRO A 145 -5.86 -14.61 -5.38
N GLY A 146 -4.98 -15.39 -4.78
CA GLY A 146 -5.16 -15.93 -3.44
C GLY A 146 -4.91 -14.97 -2.27
N GLN A 147 -4.33 -13.77 -2.51
CA GLN A 147 -4.11 -12.77 -1.46
C GLN A 147 -5.26 -11.74 -1.39
N ILE A 148 -6.04 -11.60 -2.47
CA ILE A 148 -7.20 -10.69 -2.54
C ILE A 148 -8.29 -11.09 -1.52
N GLU A 149 -8.32 -12.34 -1.13
CA GLU A 149 -9.42 -12.93 -0.37
C GLU A 149 -9.17 -13.01 1.13
N GLN A 150 -7.95 -12.77 1.61
CA GLN A 150 -7.59 -12.92 3.02
C GLN A 150 -8.07 -11.74 3.86
N LEU A 151 -8.88 -12.01 4.89
CA LEU A 151 -9.44 -10.99 5.78
C LEU A 151 -8.35 -10.37 6.66
N ILE A 152 -7.42 -11.18 7.17
CA ILE A 152 -6.24 -10.72 7.91
C ILE A 152 -5.13 -10.44 6.90
N SER A 153 -5.02 -9.22 6.47
CA SER A 153 -3.99 -8.72 5.55
C SER A 153 -4.08 -7.19 5.45
N ASN A 154 -3.19 -6.60 4.67
CA ASN A 154 -3.25 -5.17 4.35
C ASN A 154 -4.02 -4.96 3.04
N GLY A 155 -4.87 -3.96 3.00
CA GLY A 155 -5.46 -3.50 1.74
C GLY A 155 -4.42 -2.74 0.89
N ASN A 156 -4.67 -2.67 -0.41
CA ASN A 156 -3.75 -2.09 -1.40
C ASN A 156 -4.15 -0.70 -1.85
N THR A 157 -5.40 -0.27 -1.60
CA THR A 157 -5.92 1.01 -2.08
C THR A 157 -5.61 2.16 -1.13
N SER A 158 -5.42 3.34 -1.72
CA SER A 158 -5.34 4.61 -0.99
C SER A 158 -6.75 5.14 -0.68
N GLU A 159 -6.83 6.09 0.25
CA GLU A 159 -8.08 6.81 0.56
C GLU A 159 -8.72 7.43 -0.69
N ILE A 160 -7.90 8.08 -1.54
CA ILE A 160 -8.37 8.72 -2.77
C ILE A 160 -8.95 7.70 -3.76
N GLN A 161 -8.35 6.50 -3.86
CA GLN A 161 -8.85 5.45 -4.74
C GLN A 161 -10.20 4.91 -4.25
N LEU A 162 -10.36 4.69 -2.94
CA LEU A 162 -11.63 4.30 -2.32
C LEU A 162 -12.69 5.38 -2.52
N GLN A 163 -12.32 6.65 -2.32
CA GLN A 163 -13.21 7.80 -2.53
C GLN A 163 -13.67 7.89 -3.99
N SER A 164 -12.74 7.76 -4.94
CA SER A 164 -13.03 7.79 -6.37
C SER A 164 -13.94 6.63 -6.77
N PHE A 165 -13.67 5.42 -6.27
CA PHE A 165 -14.51 4.25 -6.53
C PHE A 165 -15.93 4.44 -6.01
N LEU A 166 -16.08 4.97 -4.80
CA LEU A 166 -17.40 5.25 -4.23
C LEU A 166 -18.14 6.30 -5.04
N LYS A 167 -17.46 7.40 -5.43
CA LYS A 167 -18.02 8.47 -6.26
C LYS A 167 -18.52 7.98 -7.62
N ILE A 168 -17.77 7.12 -8.29
CA ILE A 168 -18.16 6.53 -9.58
C ILE A 168 -19.44 5.70 -9.44
N ASN A 169 -19.60 4.98 -8.32
CA ASN A 169 -20.75 4.12 -8.09
C ASN A 169 -21.95 4.85 -7.48
N ASN A 170 -21.71 5.86 -6.64
CA ASN A 170 -22.74 6.69 -5.99
C ASN A 170 -22.17 8.07 -5.63
N GLU A 171 -22.42 9.07 -6.47
CA GLU A 171 -21.88 10.42 -6.30
C GLU A 171 -22.33 11.08 -4.98
N SER A 172 -23.57 10.84 -4.53
CA SER A 172 -24.10 11.41 -3.29
C SER A 172 -23.47 10.84 -2.02
N ALA A 173 -22.87 9.66 -2.10
CA ALA A 173 -22.25 8.98 -0.95
C ALA A 173 -21.12 9.80 -0.32
N ILE A 174 -20.30 10.48 -1.14
CA ILE A 174 -19.18 11.30 -0.68
C ILE A 174 -19.66 12.54 0.08
N THR A 175 -20.78 13.11 -0.34
CA THR A 175 -21.38 14.25 0.38
C THR A 175 -21.94 13.83 1.74
N GLN A 176 -22.53 12.65 1.81
CA GLN A 176 -23.14 12.15 3.04
C GLN A 176 -22.11 11.60 4.03
N PHE A 177 -21.08 10.92 3.54
CA PHE A 177 -20.04 10.27 4.34
C PHE A 177 -18.63 10.57 3.79
N PRO A 178 -18.16 11.83 3.85
CA PRO A 178 -16.92 12.25 3.22
C PRO A 178 -15.66 11.52 3.77
N ASP A 179 -15.68 11.21 5.07
CA ASP A 179 -14.53 10.59 5.75
C ASP A 179 -14.55 9.04 5.72
N LEU A 180 -15.58 8.42 5.17
CA LEU A 180 -15.77 6.98 5.29
C LEU A 180 -14.59 6.16 4.71
N PRO A 181 -14.00 6.49 3.55
CA PRO A 181 -12.81 5.83 3.04
C PRO A 181 -11.62 5.87 4.01
N LYS A 182 -11.40 7.03 4.63
CA LYS A 182 -10.37 7.23 5.65
C LYS A 182 -10.63 6.37 6.88
N LEU A 183 -11.87 6.37 7.38
CA LEU A 183 -12.27 5.62 8.57
C LEU A 183 -12.05 4.11 8.37
N TYR A 184 -12.43 3.56 7.20
CA TYR A 184 -12.19 2.15 6.89
C TYR A 184 -10.71 1.80 6.92
N ARG A 185 -9.85 2.64 6.35
CA ARG A 185 -8.40 2.40 6.37
C ARG A 185 -7.82 2.45 7.78
N GLU A 186 -8.20 3.45 8.58
CA GLU A 186 -7.70 3.63 9.95
C GLU A 186 -8.14 2.48 10.86
N GLU A 187 -9.43 2.21 10.96
CA GLU A 187 -9.98 1.19 11.86
C GLU A 187 -9.53 -0.22 11.46
N ALA A 188 -9.47 -0.51 10.16
CA ALA A 188 -8.99 -1.80 9.66
C ALA A 188 -7.50 -2.01 9.94
N THR A 189 -6.67 -0.99 9.77
CA THR A 189 -5.23 -1.06 10.08
C THR A 189 -4.98 -1.38 11.55
N ILE A 190 -5.75 -0.78 12.46
CA ILE A 190 -5.60 -1.01 13.90
C ILE A 190 -5.90 -2.48 14.26
N GLU A 191 -6.92 -3.06 13.66
CA GLU A 191 -7.34 -4.43 13.96
C GLU A 191 -6.68 -5.51 13.06
N GLY A 192 -5.87 -5.11 12.07
CA GLY A 192 -5.20 -6.02 11.13
C GLY A 192 -6.12 -6.60 10.06
N ILE A 193 -7.23 -5.96 9.77
CA ILE A 193 -8.20 -6.38 8.75
C ILE A 193 -7.90 -5.68 7.42
N ASN A 194 -8.12 -6.38 6.31
CA ASN A 194 -8.02 -5.83 4.97
C ASN A 194 -9.11 -4.78 4.72
N HIS A 195 -8.70 -3.51 4.64
CA HIS A 195 -9.65 -2.42 4.45
C HIS A 195 -10.35 -2.46 3.09
N ASP A 196 -9.73 -3.01 2.03
CA ASP A 196 -10.36 -3.13 0.71
C ASP A 196 -11.53 -4.12 0.76
N ILE A 197 -11.34 -5.23 1.46
CA ILE A 197 -12.40 -6.24 1.66
C ILE A 197 -13.53 -5.63 2.47
N ALA A 198 -13.23 -5.03 3.61
CA ALA A 198 -14.23 -4.43 4.48
C ALA A 198 -15.01 -3.31 3.76
N PHE A 199 -14.32 -2.48 2.99
CA PHE A 199 -14.95 -1.42 2.20
C PHE A 199 -15.84 -1.97 1.08
N CYS A 200 -15.39 -2.99 0.36
CA CYS A 200 -16.20 -3.64 -0.67
C CYS A 200 -17.41 -4.38 -0.08
N GLN A 201 -17.25 -4.98 1.10
CA GLN A 201 -18.37 -5.57 1.83
C GLN A 201 -19.40 -4.49 2.21
N MET A 202 -18.97 -3.36 2.75
CA MET A 202 -19.83 -2.21 3.00
C MET A 202 -20.60 -1.76 1.74
N CYS A 203 -19.90 -1.70 0.60
CA CYS A 203 -20.54 -1.37 -0.68
C CYS A 203 -21.65 -2.37 -1.04
N LEU A 204 -21.43 -3.67 -0.78
CA LEU A 204 -22.44 -4.71 -1.01
C LEU A 204 -23.63 -4.56 -0.06
N GLU A 205 -23.36 -4.46 1.25
CA GLU A 205 -24.38 -4.42 2.31
C GLU A 205 -25.29 -3.18 2.23
N THR A 206 -24.72 -2.06 1.81
CA THR A 206 -25.46 -0.78 1.75
C THR A 206 -25.89 -0.38 0.34
N GLY A 207 -25.61 -1.20 -0.69
CA GLY A 207 -25.82 -0.82 -2.08
C GLY A 207 -25.06 0.46 -2.45
N PHE A 208 -23.78 0.53 -2.09
CA PHE A 208 -22.93 1.72 -2.25
C PHE A 208 -23.52 2.94 -1.52
N LEU A 209 -23.89 2.78 -0.25
CA LEU A 209 -24.48 3.80 0.64
C LEU A 209 -25.83 4.37 0.15
N ARG A 210 -26.56 3.63 -0.70
CA ARG A 210 -27.97 3.96 -0.99
C ARG A 210 -28.90 3.51 0.10
N PHE A 211 -28.43 2.55 0.90
CA PHE A 211 -29.19 1.89 1.96
C PHE A 211 -30.50 1.25 1.45
N GLY A 212 -31.16 0.51 2.31
CA GLY A 212 -32.40 -0.17 2.01
C GLY A 212 -33.50 0.18 3.01
N THR A 213 -34.46 -0.73 3.14
CA THR A 213 -35.57 -0.60 4.10
C THR A 213 -35.16 -0.91 5.53
N ASP A 214 -34.21 -1.86 5.71
CA ASP A 214 -33.86 -2.41 7.03
C ASP A 214 -32.79 -1.61 7.77
N ILE A 215 -31.98 -0.81 7.02
CA ILE A 215 -30.92 0.04 7.58
C ILE A 215 -30.99 1.42 6.96
N LYS A 216 -30.92 2.44 7.82
CA LYS A 216 -30.96 3.85 7.43
C LYS A 216 -29.59 4.52 7.62
N PRO A 217 -29.28 5.57 6.86
CA PRO A 217 -28.00 6.30 6.97
C PRO A 217 -27.70 6.78 8.39
N GLN A 218 -28.72 7.21 9.14
CA GLN A 218 -28.59 7.77 10.49
C GLN A 218 -28.14 6.74 11.53
N GLN A 219 -28.26 5.44 11.22
CA GLN A 219 -27.80 4.37 12.11
C GLN A 219 -26.28 4.19 12.08
N ASN A 220 -25.56 4.78 11.13
CA ASN A 220 -24.12 4.56 10.92
C ASN A 220 -23.75 3.06 10.87
N ASN A 221 -24.68 2.22 10.41
CA ASN A 221 -24.51 0.78 10.29
C ASN A 221 -24.16 0.43 8.85
N PHE A 222 -22.90 0.18 8.61
CA PHE A 222 -22.36 -0.03 7.26
C PHE A 222 -22.27 -1.50 6.85
N ALA A 223 -22.67 -2.41 7.73
CA ALA A 223 -22.47 -3.83 7.53
C ALA A 223 -23.72 -4.69 7.85
N GLY A 224 -24.87 -4.07 8.00
CA GLY A 224 -26.08 -4.81 8.30
C GLY A 224 -26.12 -5.45 9.69
N LEU A 225 -25.28 -5.02 10.62
CA LEU A 225 -25.16 -5.65 11.93
C LEU A 225 -26.50 -5.61 12.68
N GLY A 226 -26.96 -6.78 13.11
CA GLY A 226 -28.20 -6.93 13.84
C GLY A 226 -29.49 -6.85 13.01
N ALA A 227 -29.42 -6.61 11.71
CA ALA A 227 -30.57 -6.72 10.82
C ALA A 227 -30.85 -8.21 10.54
N VAL A 228 -31.96 -8.69 11.04
CA VAL A 228 -32.36 -10.11 10.88
C VAL A 228 -33.50 -10.29 9.88
N GLY A 229 -33.81 -9.23 9.11
CA GLY A 229 -34.98 -9.22 8.20
C GLY A 229 -36.30 -9.05 8.91
N GLY A 230 -37.41 -9.04 8.13
CA GLY A 230 -38.78 -8.97 8.70
C GLY A 230 -39.12 -7.65 9.41
N GLY A 231 -38.40 -6.56 9.15
CA GLY A 231 -38.66 -5.24 9.75
C GLY A 231 -37.95 -5.02 11.09
N ALA A 232 -37.06 -5.94 11.52
CA ALA A 232 -36.25 -5.68 12.70
C ALA A 232 -35.17 -4.66 12.35
N GLU A 233 -35.14 -3.55 13.07
CA GLU A 233 -34.08 -2.53 12.88
C GLU A 233 -32.72 -3.11 13.26
N GLY A 234 -31.72 -2.89 12.39
CA GLY A 234 -30.34 -3.22 12.70
C GLY A 234 -29.76 -2.33 13.81
N ALA A 235 -28.56 -2.64 14.26
CA ALA A 235 -27.86 -1.86 15.26
C ALA A 235 -27.66 -0.41 14.80
N SER A 236 -27.65 0.52 15.77
CA SER A 236 -27.36 1.94 15.55
C SER A 236 -26.09 2.34 16.30
N PHE A 237 -25.23 3.14 15.66
CA PHE A 237 -23.97 3.58 16.22
C PHE A 237 -23.92 5.11 16.34
N PRO A 238 -23.26 5.67 17.38
CA PRO A 238 -23.26 7.10 17.66
C PRO A 238 -22.52 7.94 16.62
N SER A 239 -21.64 7.32 15.82
CA SER A 239 -20.89 7.99 14.75
C SER A 239 -20.48 7.02 13.66
N ALA A 240 -20.14 7.53 12.48
CA ALA A 240 -19.62 6.73 11.37
C ALA A 240 -18.36 5.94 11.78
N ARG A 241 -17.46 6.53 12.57
CA ARG A 241 -16.26 5.83 13.08
C ARG A 241 -16.62 4.61 13.91
N ILE A 242 -17.58 4.74 14.82
CA ILE A 242 -17.98 3.62 15.68
C ILE A 242 -18.68 2.53 14.87
N GLY A 243 -19.49 2.91 13.88
CA GLY A 243 -20.09 1.93 12.97
C GLY A 243 -19.08 1.19 12.11
N VAL A 244 -18.06 1.89 11.58
CA VAL A 244 -16.95 1.25 10.85
C VAL A 244 -16.16 0.33 11.80
N ARG A 245 -15.82 0.79 13.01
CA ARG A 245 -15.14 -0.06 14.01
C ARG A 245 -15.92 -1.31 14.32
N ALA A 246 -17.22 -1.22 14.52
CA ALA A 246 -18.07 -2.38 14.76
C ALA A 246 -18.02 -3.38 13.60
N HIS A 247 -18.07 -2.90 12.36
CA HIS A 247 -17.91 -3.73 11.18
C HIS A 247 -16.56 -4.44 11.15
N ILE A 248 -15.45 -3.71 11.36
CA ILE A 248 -14.09 -4.26 11.38
C ILE A 248 -13.94 -5.30 12.50
N GLN A 249 -14.46 -5.02 13.70
CA GLN A 249 -14.42 -5.97 14.82
C GLN A 249 -15.22 -7.24 14.52
N HIS A 250 -16.35 -7.12 13.86
CA HIS A 250 -17.15 -8.27 13.44
C HIS A 250 -16.41 -9.15 12.42
N LEU A 251 -15.73 -8.54 11.42
CA LEU A 251 -14.85 -9.26 10.51
C LEU A 251 -13.69 -9.95 11.24
N LYS A 252 -13.08 -9.25 12.22
CA LYS A 252 -12.01 -9.85 13.03
C LYS A 252 -12.51 -11.03 13.86
N ALA A 253 -13.76 -10.98 14.34
CA ALA A 253 -14.36 -12.12 15.03
C ALA A 253 -14.39 -13.36 14.13
N TYR A 254 -14.81 -13.21 12.88
CA TYR A 254 -14.78 -14.32 11.91
C TYR A 254 -13.37 -14.79 11.56
N ALA A 255 -12.44 -13.84 11.39
CA ALA A 255 -11.14 -14.11 10.79
C ALA A 255 -10.07 -14.60 11.76
N SER A 256 -10.18 -14.29 13.08
CA SER A 256 -9.08 -14.47 14.03
C SER A 256 -9.53 -14.83 15.44
N LEU A 257 -8.67 -15.52 16.15
CA LEU A 257 -8.76 -15.75 17.58
C LEU A 257 -8.09 -14.64 18.40
N GLU A 258 -7.29 -13.77 17.76
CA GLU A 258 -6.57 -12.67 18.40
C GLU A 258 -7.55 -11.69 19.07
N PRO A 259 -7.21 -11.15 20.23
CA PRO A 259 -8.05 -10.17 20.91
C PRO A 259 -8.22 -8.90 20.07
N LEU A 260 -9.26 -8.14 20.36
CA LEU A 260 -9.43 -6.79 19.81
C LEU A 260 -8.33 -5.86 20.37
N VAL A 261 -7.84 -4.96 19.50
CA VAL A 261 -6.88 -3.92 19.90
C VAL A 261 -7.60 -2.73 20.54
N GLN A 262 -8.82 -2.45 20.05
CA GLN A 262 -9.65 -1.35 20.55
C GLN A 262 -10.80 -1.88 21.42
N PRO A 263 -11.40 -1.02 22.28
CA PRO A 263 -12.60 -1.40 23.04
C PRO A 263 -13.69 -1.94 22.11
N GLU A 264 -14.33 -3.02 22.54
CA GLU A 264 -15.43 -3.66 21.82
C GLU A 264 -16.60 -2.70 21.66
N VAL A 265 -17.06 -2.51 20.42
CA VAL A 265 -18.21 -1.71 20.05
C VAL A 265 -19.21 -2.49 19.18
N ASP A 266 -18.82 -3.69 18.73
CA ASP A 266 -19.67 -4.58 17.97
C ASP A 266 -20.61 -5.35 18.90
N PRO A 267 -21.93 -5.08 18.88
CA PRO A 267 -22.88 -5.76 19.77
C PRO A 267 -23.06 -7.25 19.43
N ARG A 268 -22.54 -7.68 18.27
CA ARG A 268 -22.68 -9.05 17.78
C ARG A 268 -21.39 -9.86 17.95
N PHE A 269 -20.27 -9.25 18.37
CA PHE A 269 -18.95 -9.86 18.46
C PHE A 269 -18.95 -11.22 19.17
N ARG A 270 -19.58 -11.28 20.35
CA ARG A 270 -19.66 -12.48 21.21
C ARG A 270 -20.49 -13.63 20.62
N PHE A 271 -21.31 -13.36 19.60
CA PHE A 271 -22.18 -14.36 18.97
C PHE A 271 -21.52 -15.05 17.78
N VAL A 272 -20.35 -14.54 17.34
CA VAL A 272 -19.58 -15.12 16.25
C VAL A 272 -18.69 -16.23 16.81
N THR A 273 -18.71 -17.41 16.18
CA THR A 273 -17.70 -18.42 16.43
C THR A 273 -16.37 -17.91 15.85
N ARG A 274 -15.39 -17.70 16.73
CA ARG A 274 -14.14 -17.02 16.40
C ARG A 274 -13.27 -17.85 15.44
N GLY A 275 -12.63 -17.17 14.46
CA GLY A 275 -11.63 -17.77 13.58
C GLY A 275 -12.15 -18.74 12.52
N VAL A 276 -13.46 -18.79 12.28
CA VAL A 276 -14.09 -19.78 11.37
C VAL A 276 -14.09 -19.36 9.90
N ALA A 277 -13.72 -18.11 9.58
CA ALA A 277 -13.66 -17.61 8.22
C ALA A 277 -12.47 -16.67 8.06
N GLN A 278 -11.39 -17.17 7.48
CA GLN A 278 -10.15 -16.39 7.25
C GLN A 278 -10.15 -15.70 5.89
N SER A 279 -11.05 -16.12 4.98
CA SER A 279 -11.18 -15.56 3.64
C SER A 279 -12.60 -15.10 3.34
N VAL A 280 -12.71 -14.21 2.34
CA VAL A 280 -13.99 -13.68 1.85
C VAL A 280 -14.97 -14.79 1.49
N ASN A 281 -14.50 -15.85 0.80
CA ASN A 281 -15.35 -16.96 0.38
C ASN A 281 -15.93 -17.74 1.57
N GLN A 282 -15.23 -17.80 2.68
CA GLN A 282 -15.68 -18.47 3.89
C GLN A 282 -16.75 -17.69 4.67
N LEU A 283 -17.02 -16.43 4.31
CA LEU A 283 -18.15 -15.65 4.84
C LEU A 283 -19.50 -16.11 4.29
N SER A 284 -19.51 -16.76 3.12
CA SER A 284 -20.71 -17.36 2.53
C SER A 284 -21.30 -18.42 3.47
N GLY A 285 -22.59 -18.36 3.73
CA GLY A 285 -23.29 -19.23 4.68
C GLY A 285 -22.98 -18.96 6.17
N ARG A 286 -22.16 -17.93 6.49
CA ARG A 286 -21.82 -17.55 7.86
C ARG A 286 -22.18 -16.10 8.18
N TRP A 287 -21.65 -15.16 7.42
CA TRP A 287 -22.06 -13.74 7.50
C TRP A 287 -23.44 -13.56 6.89
N SER A 288 -23.63 -14.08 5.71
CA SER A 288 -24.88 -14.09 4.96
C SER A 288 -25.31 -15.52 4.64
N ALA A 289 -26.60 -15.79 4.58
CA ALA A 289 -27.16 -17.05 4.11
C ALA A 289 -26.93 -17.28 2.61
N ASP A 290 -26.56 -16.24 1.88
CA ASP A 290 -26.24 -16.28 0.46
C ASP A 290 -24.92 -17.04 0.22
N LEU A 291 -25.00 -18.15 -0.50
CA LEU A 291 -23.83 -18.99 -0.81
C LEU A 291 -22.85 -18.32 -1.79
N ASP A 292 -23.32 -17.33 -2.58
CA ASP A 292 -22.50 -16.55 -3.51
C ASP A 292 -21.97 -15.27 -2.90
N TYR A 293 -22.16 -15.07 -1.59
CA TYR A 293 -21.78 -13.84 -0.89
C TYR A 293 -20.31 -13.45 -1.10
N GLY A 294 -19.40 -14.39 -0.90
CA GLY A 294 -17.96 -14.17 -1.12
C GLY A 294 -17.63 -13.83 -2.56
N ILE A 295 -18.30 -14.48 -3.53
CA ILE A 295 -18.13 -14.19 -4.96
C ILE A 295 -18.55 -12.75 -5.28
N LYS A 296 -19.66 -12.28 -4.71
CA LYS A 296 -20.16 -10.90 -4.88
C LYS A 296 -19.18 -9.87 -4.33
N ILE A 297 -18.61 -10.09 -3.15
CA ILE A 297 -17.58 -9.22 -2.58
C ILE A 297 -16.34 -9.22 -3.47
N THR A 298 -15.84 -10.38 -3.89
CA THR A 298 -14.66 -10.52 -4.77
C THR A 298 -14.87 -9.80 -6.09
N ALA A 299 -16.07 -9.83 -6.66
CA ALA A 299 -16.40 -9.08 -7.87
C ALA A 299 -16.30 -7.56 -7.67
N ILE A 300 -16.70 -7.04 -6.51
CA ILE A 300 -16.56 -5.63 -6.17
C ILE A 300 -15.09 -5.26 -5.95
N ILE A 301 -14.30 -6.12 -5.28
CA ILE A 301 -12.85 -5.93 -5.08
C ILE A 301 -12.13 -5.84 -6.43
N ARG A 302 -12.45 -6.71 -7.39
CA ARG A 302 -11.89 -6.64 -8.75
C ARG A 302 -12.18 -5.30 -9.41
N ARG A 303 -13.42 -4.85 -9.38
CA ARG A 303 -13.82 -3.54 -9.93
C ARG A 303 -13.11 -2.39 -9.22
N LEU A 304 -12.92 -2.47 -7.92
CA LEU A 304 -12.12 -1.50 -7.14
C LEU A 304 -10.68 -1.46 -7.65
N TYR A 305 -10.04 -2.61 -7.79
CA TYR A 305 -8.65 -2.70 -8.21
C TYR A 305 -8.46 -2.30 -9.68
N GLU A 306 -9.38 -2.65 -10.57
CA GLU A 306 -9.40 -2.17 -11.95
C GLU A 306 -9.52 -0.63 -12.00
N SER A 307 -10.44 -0.04 -11.23
CA SER A 307 -10.60 1.41 -11.16
C SER A 307 -9.39 2.14 -10.56
N ALA A 308 -8.65 1.44 -9.70
CA ALA A 308 -7.43 1.94 -9.04
C ALA A 308 -6.15 1.68 -9.85
N ASN A 309 -6.26 1.00 -11.03
CA ASN A 309 -5.15 0.50 -11.83
C ASN A 309 -4.18 -0.39 -11.03
N LEU A 310 -4.73 -1.29 -10.22
CA LEU A 310 -4.00 -2.29 -9.42
C LEU A 310 -4.12 -3.71 -10.01
N LEU A 311 -5.04 -3.92 -10.96
CA LEU A 311 -5.19 -5.09 -11.81
C LEU A 311 -5.02 -4.69 -13.28
#